data_70d483494345785c97d48bce9268e497
#
_entry.id   70d483494345785c97d48bce9268e497
#
_cell.length_a   1.000
_cell.length_b   1.000
_cell.length_c   1.000
_cell.angle_alpha   90.00
_cell.angle_beta   90.00
_cell.angle_gamma   90.00
#
_symmetry.space_group_name_H-M   'P 1'
#
loop_
_entity.id
_entity.type
_entity.pdbx_description
1 polymer ?
#
loop_
_entity_poly.entity_id
_entity_poly.type
_entity_poly.pdbx_seq_one_letter_code
_entity_poly.pdbx_strand_id
1 'polypeptide(L)'
;QVYHSLFLDFCILGGMPAVVAEYIEKNTFEGSLDTQRQLIADYKEDIRKYAQGLYQARILNVFNRSAPQLARENKKFQISKVATGARFRDYRGCAEWLADAGMVNICHCLEFPELPLGGNYDPDVFKLYFADTGLLVSMLDEESQEDLRANKNLGVYKGALYENMV
;
A
#
# COMPACT_ATOMS: atom_id res chain seq x y z
N GLN A 1 21.91 14.54 -10.75
CA GLN A 1 20.55 15.07 -11.02
C GLN A 1 19.66 14.04 -11.74
N VAL A 2 20.13 13.36 -12.80
CA VAL A 2 19.34 12.40 -13.59
C VAL A 2 18.83 11.23 -12.73
N TYR A 3 19.70 10.58 -11.97
CA TYR A 3 19.33 9.47 -11.09
C TYR A 3 18.29 9.84 -10.01
N HIS A 4 18.40 11.06 -9.50
CA HIS A 4 17.42 11.55 -8.51
C HIS A 4 16.03 11.75 -9.15
N SER A 5 15.97 12.29 -10.38
CA SER A 5 14.69 12.41 -11.08
C SER A 5 14.07 11.06 -11.38
N LEU A 6 14.85 10.08 -11.89
CA LEU A 6 14.39 8.73 -12.16
C LEU A 6 13.90 8.01 -10.88
N PHE A 7 14.59 8.24 -9.78
CA PHE A 7 14.17 7.71 -8.48
C PHE A 7 12.81 8.26 -8.03
N LEU A 8 12.58 9.57 -8.20
CA LEU A 8 11.30 10.18 -7.89
C LEU A 8 10.19 9.69 -8.84
N ASP A 9 10.50 9.54 -10.12
CA ASP A 9 9.57 8.96 -11.09
C ASP A 9 9.18 7.54 -10.69
N PHE A 10 10.15 6.71 -10.29
CA PHE A 10 9.90 5.37 -9.77
C PHE A 10 9.05 5.38 -8.48
N CYS A 11 9.30 6.30 -7.55
CA CYS A 11 8.48 6.42 -6.34
C CYS A 11 6.99 6.67 -6.66
N ILE A 12 6.71 7.41 -7.74
CA ILE A 12 5.34 7.78 -8.16
C ILE A 12 4.71 6.69 -9.01
N LEU A 13 5.46 6.16 -9.98
CA LEU A 13 4.97 5.16 -10.93
C LEU A 13 4.92 3.75 -10.33
N GLY A 14 5.89 3.42 -9.47
CA GLY A 14 6.13 2.04 -9.06
C GLY A 14 6.82 1.21 -10.13
N GLY A 15 6.76 -0.11 -9.96
CA GLY A 15 7.36 -1.10 -10.85
C GLY A 15 6.36 -2.02 -11.57
N MET A 16 5.06 -1.75 -11.49
CA MET A 16 4.06 -2.55 -12.19
C MET A 16 4.26 -2.48 -13.70
N PRO A 17 4.45 -3.63 -14.42
CA PRO A 17 4.85 -3.64 -15.82
C PRO A 17 3.93 -2.83 -16.74
N ALA A 18 2.61 -2.92 -16.55
CA ALA A 18 1.63 -2.18 -17.35
C ALA A 18 1.77 -0.66 -17.17
N VAL A 19 2.00 -0.20 -15.94
CA VAL A 19 2.19 1.22 -15.61
C VAL A 19 3.48 1.75 -16.23
N VAL A 20 4.57 1.00 -16.10
CA VAL A 20 5.88 1.37 -16.65
C VAL A 20 5.85 1.40 -18.19
N ALA A 21 5.21 0.41 -18.82
CA ALA A 21 5.06 0.37 -20.27
C ALA A 21 4.31 1.61 -20.80
N GLU A 22 3.20 1.96 -20.19
CA GLU A 22 2.40 3.13 -20.52
C GLU A 22 3.22 4.44 -20.40
N TYR A 23 3.99 4.57 -19.31
CA TYR A 23 4.86 5.73 -19.10
C TYR A 23 5.97 5.84 -20.15
N ILE A 24 6.60 4.72 -20.51
CA ILE A 24 7.66 4.70 -21.52
C ILE A 24 7.09 5.07 -22.90
N GLU A 25 5.91 4.54 -23.25
CA GLU A 25 5.27 4.80 -24.54
C GLU A 25 4.85 6.27 -24.69
N LYS A 26 4.22 6.84 -23.67
CA LYS A 26 3.66 8.20 -23.73
C LYS A 26 4.59 9.29 -23.22
N ASN A 27 5.63 8.91 -22.49
CA ASN A 27 6.57 9.83 -21.81
C ASN A 27 5.87 10.88 -20.93
N THR A 28 4.71 10.50 -20.37
CA THR A 28 3.93 11.31 -19.42
C THR A 28 3.33 10.44 -18.32
N PHE A 29 2.96 11.03 -17.18
CA PHE A 29 2.30 10.29 -16.10
C PHE A 29 0.81 10.00 -16.38
N GLU A 30 0.19 10.69 -17.35
CA GLU A 30 -1.27 10.72 -17.52
C GLU A 30 -1.87 9.32 -17.72
N GLY A 31 -1.43 8.58 -18.73
CA GLY A 31 -1.95 7.21 -18.96
C GLY A 31 -1.57 6.23 -17.86
N SER A 32 -0.37 6.38 -17.28
CA SER A 32 0.10 5.54 -16.17
C SER A 32 -0.78 5.62 -14.93
N LEU A 33 -1.38 6.79 -14.70
CA LEU A 33 -2.35 7.01 -13.63
C LEU A 33 -3.60 6.18 -13.78
N ASP A 34 -4.17 6.24 -14.98
CA ASP A 34 -5.41 5.53 -15.25
C ASP A 34 -5.17 4.02 -15.12
N THR A 35 -4.00 3.56 -15.57
CA THR A 35 -3.57 2.17 -15.37
C THR A 35 -3.41 1.82 -13.89
N GLN A 36 -2.81 2.68 -13.06
CA GLN A 36 -2.72 2.46 -11.62
C GLN A 36 -4.10 2.44 -10.95
N ARG A 37 -4.99 3.37 -11.30
CA ARG A 37 -6.37 3.40 -10.79
C ARG A 37 -7.15 2.15 -11.18
N GLN A 38 -6.96 1.67 -12.41
CA GLN A 38 -7.57 0.43 -12.87
C GLN A 38 -7.07 -0.77 -12.08
N LEU A 39 -5.77 -0.90 -11.83
CA LEU A 39 -5.21 -1.98 -11.00
C LEU A 39 -5.81 -1.98 -9.57
N ILE A 40 -5.98 -0.81 -8.96
CA ILE A 40 -6.66 -0.73 -7.64
C ILE A 40 -8.13 -1.16 -7.73
N ALA A 41 -8.84 -0.79 -8.81
CA ALA A 41 -10.21 -1.22 -9.02
C ALA A 41 -10.28 -2.74 -9.20
N ASP A 42 -9.38 -3.32 -9.98
CA ASP A 42 -9.29 -4.77 -10.22
C ASP A 42 -8.99 -5.52 -8.91
N TYR A 43 -8.06 -5.04 -8.08
CA TYR A 43 -7.80 -5.63 -6.76
C TYR A 43 -9.02 -5.61 -5.85
N LYS A 44 -9.81 -4.53 -5.87
CA LYS A 44 -11.06 -4.44 -5.10
C LYS A 44 -12.11 -5.42 -5.64
N GLU A 45 -12.18 -5.61 -6.95
CA GLU A 45 -13.06 -6.63 -7.55
C GLU A 45 -12.58 -8.05 -7.21
N ASP A 46 -11.29 -8.32 -7.22
CA ASP A 46 -10.75 -9.61 -6.80
C ASP A 46 -11.06 -9.90 -5.34
N ILE A 47 -10.94 -8.92 -4.45
CA ILE A 47 -11.37 -9.07 -3.05
C ILE A 47 -12.87 -9.42 -3.00
N ARG A 48 -13.72 -8.74 -3.78
CA ARG A 48 -15.17 -9.03 -3.82
C ARG A 48 -15.47 -10.42 -4.37
N LYS A 49 -14.70 -10.88 -5.32
CA LYS A 49 -14.91 -12.16 -6.00
C LYS A 49 -14.42 -13.35 -5.16
N TYR A 50 -13.26 -13.22 -4.54
CA TYR A 50 -12.58 -14.34 -3.90
C TYR A 50 -12.72 -14.39 -2.38
N ALA A 51 -12.96 -13.26 -1.72
CA ALA A 51 -13.26 -13.25 -0.29
C ALA A 51 -14.73 -13.58 -0.03
N GLN A 52 -15.00 -14.42 0.97
CA GLN A 52 -16.34 -14.91 1.25
C GLN A 52 -17.03 -14.21 2.43
N GLY A 53 -18.30 -13.91 2.29
CA GLY A 53 -19.18 -13.46 3.37
C GLY A 53 -18.74 -12.15 4.04
N LEU A 54 -18.78 -12.11 5.36
CA LEU A 54 -18.42 -10.95 6.17
C LEU A 54 -16.92 -10.56 6.05
N TYR A 55 -16.07 -11.49 5.65
CA TYR A 55 -14.64 -11.23 5.43
C TYR A 55 -14.41 -10.26 4.27
N GLN A 56 -15.21 -10.31 3.21
CA GLN A 56 -15.09 -9.42 2.06
C GLN A 56 -15.07 -7.94 2.45
N ALA A 57 -16.06 -7.49 3.22
CA ALA A 57 -16.14 -6.09 3.66
C ALA A 57 -14.98 -5.73 4.61
N ARG A 58 -14.55 -6.67 5.45
CA ARG A 58 -13.43 -6.45 6.38
C ARG A 58 -12.11 -6.35 5.66
N ILE A 59 -11.84 -7.21 4.69
CA ILE A 59 -10.62 -7.16 3.86
C ILE A 59 -10.59 -5.87 3.05
N LEU A 60 -11.70 -5.46 2.41
CA LEU A 60 -11.81 -4.18 1.72
C LEU A 60 -11.53 -2.99 2.66
N ASN A 61 -12.03 -3.03 3.88
CA ASN A 61 -11.78 -1.99 4.86
C ASN A 61 -10.29 -1.91 5.24
N VAL A 62 -9.61 -3.05 5.45
CA VAL A 62 -8.17 -3.11 5.71
C VAL A 62 -7.40 -2.55 4.52
N PHE A 63 -7.71 -3.02 3.30
CA PHE A 63 -7.06 -2.55 2.07
C PHE A 63 -7.20 -1.03 1.90
N ASN A 64 -8.42 -0.49 2.01
CA ASN A 64 -8.66 0.95 1.85
C ASN A 64 -8.02 1.81 2.95
N ARG A 65 -7.78 1.26 4.14
CA ARG A 65 -7.15 1.99 5.26
C ARG A 65 -5.64 1.84 5.33
N SER A 66 -5.04 0.96 4.51
CA SER A 66 -3.59 0.74 4.53
C SER A 66 -2.81 1.99 4.11
N ALA A 67 -3.14 2.63 2.99
CA ALA A 67 -2.46 3.84 2.53
C ALA A 67 -2.57 5.02 3.52
N PRO A 68 -3.77 5.41 4.00
CA PRO A 68 -3.88 6.49 4.98
C PRO A 68 -3.18 6.21 6.30
N GLN A 69 -3.05 4.95 6.72
CA GLN A 69 -2.34 4.61 7.96
C GLN A 69 -0.82 4.62 7.76
N LEU A 70 -0.33 4.17 6.61
CA LEU A 70 1.09 4.21 6.27
C LEU A 70 1.62 5.65 6.10
N ALA A 71 0.76 6.57 5.63
CA ALA A 71 1.10 7.98 5.48
C ALA A 71 1.23 8.76 6.80
N ARG A 72 0.84 8.16 7.94
CA ARG A 72 0.94 8.81 9.26
C ARG A 72 2.34 8.68 9.86
N GLU A 73 2.62 9.51 10.86
CA GLU A 73 3.86 9.45 11.64
C GLU A 73 4.02 8.11 12.37
N ASN A 74 2.96 7.62 13.01
CA ASN A 74 2.92 6.26 13.59
C ASN A 74 2.33 5.29 12.55
N LYS A 75 3.19 4.55 11.89
CA LYS A 75 2.88 3.63 10.79
C LYS A 75 2.44 2.23 11.25
N LYS A 76 2.39 1.98 12.57
CA LYS A 76 1.79 0.75 13.12
C LYS A 76 0.33 0.66 12.67
N PHE A 77 -0.06 -0.46 12.05
CA PHE A 77 -1.42 -0.65 11.58
C PHE A 77 -2.39 -0.80 12.77
N GLN A 78 -3.42 0.03 12.80
CA GLN A 78 -4.37 0.08 13.89
C GLN A 78 -5.76 -0.39 13.43
N ILE A 79 -6.14 -1.59 13.82
CA ILE A 79 -7.44 -2.19 13.48
C ILE A 79 -8.60 -1.31 13.97
N SER A 80 -8.49 -0.67 15.14
CA SER A 80 -9.51 0.23 15.67
C SER A 80 -9.82 1.44 14.78
N LYS A 81 -8.93 1.77 13.83
CA LYS A 81 -9.10 2.85 12.85
C LYS A 81 -9.60 2.36 11.49
N VAL A 82 -9.83 1.07 11.32
CA VAL A 82 -10.31 0.50 10.06
C VAL A 82 -11.80 0.80 9.87
N ALA A 83 -12.60 0.61 10.93
CA ALA A 83 -14.02 0.92 10.95
C ALA A 83 -14.48 1.22 12.38
N THR A 84 -15.63 1.90 12.51
CA THR A 84 -16.23 2.18 13.84
C THR A 84 -16.53 0.87 14.56
N GLY A 85 -16.01 0.72 15.78
CA GLY A 85 -16.20 -0.49 16.59
C GLY A 85 -15.37 -1.70 16.14
N ALA A 86 -14.42 -1.53 15.21
CA ALA A 86 -13.55 -2.62 14.76
C ALA A 86 -12.72 -3.18 15.92
N ARG A 87 -12.77 -4.51 16.09
CA ARG A 87 -11.99 -5.25 17.08
C ARG A 87 -11.00 -6.16 16.38
N PHE A 88 -9.82 -6.34 16.95
CA PHE A 88 -8.76 -7.17 16.37
C PHE A 88 -9.26 -8.56 15.97
N ARG A 89 -9.98 -9.24 16.86
CA ARG A 89 -10.54 -10.58 16.62
C ARG A 89 -11.41 -10.69 15.37
N ASP A 90 -12.10 -9.60 15.01
CA ASP A 90 -13.04 -9.57 13.88
C ASP A 90 -12.33 -9.38 12.52
N TYR A 91 -11.08 -8.89 12.56
CA TYR A 91 -10.23 -8.60 11.40
C TYR A 91 -9.04 -9.55 11.28
N ARG A 92 -8.98 -10.55 12.17
CA ARG A 92 -7.90 -11.54 12.14
C ARG A 92 -7.91 -12.28 10.80
N GLY A 93 -6.75 -12.43 10.18
CA GLY A 93 -6.61 -13.06 8.87
C GLY A 93 -6.88 -12.14 7.67
N CYS A 94 -7.39 -10.90 7.87
CA CYS A 94 -7.64 -9.99 6.75
C CYS A 94 -6.35 -9.46 6.12
N ALA A 95 -5.34 -9.13 6.93
CA ALA A 95 -4.04 -8.69 6.45
C ALA A 95 -3.30 -9.83 5.76
N GLU A 96 -3.33 -11.01 6.35
CA GLU A 96 -2.74 -12.23 5.80
C GLU A 96 -3.36 -12.59 4.45
N TRP A 97 -4.68 -12.49 4.32
CA TRP A 97 -5.37 -12.71 3.04
C TRP A 97 -4.87 -11.76 1.94
N LEU A 98 -4.69 -10.47 2.28
CA LEU A 98 -4.15 -9.47 1.33
C LEU A 98 -2.68 -9.76 0.97
N ALA A 99 -1.89 -10.27 1.93
CA ALA A 99 -0.51 -10.65 1.69
C ALA A 99 -0.40 -11.91 0.84
N ASP A 100 -1.22 -12.93 1.09
CA ASP A 100 -1.30 -14.16 0.29
C ASP A 100 -1.74 -13.86 -1.15
N ALA A 101 -2.61 -12.85 -1.33
CA ALA A 101 -3.02 -12.34 -2.64
C ALA A 101 -1.94 -11.46 -3.33
N GLY A 102 -0.80 -11.21 -2.68
CA GLY A 102 0.28 -10.40 -3.23
C GLY A 102 -0.02 -8.89 -3.33
N MET A 103 -1.02 -8.40 -2.61
CA MET A 103 -1.41 -6.99 -2.65
C MET A 103 -0.63 -6.14 -1.64
N VAL A 104 -0.23 -6.74 -0.52
CA VAL A 104 0.52 -6.07 0.56
C VAL A 104 1.61 -6.98 1.12
N ASN A 105 2.58 -6.38 1.80
CA ASN A 105 3.57 -7.07 2.62
C ASN A 105 3.31 -6.74 4.10
N ILE A 106 3.38 -7.75 4.96
CA ILE A 106 3.23 -7.59 6.41
C ILE A 106 4.62 -7.56 7.04
N CYS A 107 4.91 -6.51 7.80
CA CYS A 107 6.12 -6.41 8.61
C CYS A 107 5.75 -6.44 10.09
N HIS A 108 5.97 -7.58 10.74
CA HIS A 108 5.70 -7.76 12.17
C HIS A 108 6.77 -7.09 13.03
N CYS A 109 6.36 -6.67 14.23
CA CYS A 109 7.28 -6.20 15.25
C CYS A 109 7.94 -7.39 15.93
N LEU A 110 9.27 -7.37 16.04
CA LEU A 110 9.99 -8.35 16.86
C LEU A 110 9.92 -7.94 18.34
N GLU A 111 9.60 -8.88 19.21
CA GLU A 111 9.74 -8.72 20.66
C GLU A 111 11.21 -8.80 21.04
N PHE A 112 11.93 -9.76 20.46
CA PHE A 112 13.37 -9.96 20.64
C PHE A 112 14.05 -10.20 19.29
N PRO A 113 15.17 -9.48 18.99
CA PRO A 113 15.90 -9.64 17.73
C PRO A 113 16.84 -10.85 17.73
N GLU A 114 16.34 -12.01 18.13
CA GLU A 114 17.07 -13.28 18.23
C GLU A 114 16.49 -14.32 17.27
N LEU A 115 17.33 -15.24 16.82
CA LEU A 115 16.91 -16.36 15.97
C LEU A 115 16.29 -17.51 16.83
N PRO A 116 15.26 -18.16 16.34
CA PRO A 116 14.55 -17.95 15.06
C PRO A 116 13.57 -16.76 15.11
N LEU A 117 13.68 -15.84 14.15
CA LEU A 117 12.82 -14.63 14.13
C LEU A 117 11.33 -14.95 14.15
N GLY A 118 10.92 -16.04 13.47
CA GLY A 118 9.52 -16.46 13.40
C GLY A 118 8.89 -16.87 14.74
N GLY A 119 9.69 -17.08 15.79
CA GLY A 119 9.21 -17.37 17.15
C GLY A 119 9.18 -16.15 18.08
N ASN A 120 9.71 -15.02 17.61
CA ASN A 120 10.00 -13.84 18.45
C ASN A 120 9.30 -12.57 17.96
N TYR A 121 8.16 -12.68 17.26
CA TYR A 121 7.39 -11.53 16.84
C TYR A 121 6.01 -11.47 17.51
N ASP A 122 5.51 -10.25 17.69
CA ASP A 122 4.14 -9.99 18.13
C ASP A 122 3.20 -10.04 16.91
N PRO A 123 2.29 -11.02 16.81
CA PRO A 123 1.38 -11.13 15.67
C PRO A 123 0.36 -9.98 15.61
N ASP A 124 0.13 -9.29 16.71
CA ASP A 124 -0.86 -8.21 16.80
C ASP A 124 -0.25 -6.83 16.50
N VAL A 125 1.08 -6.77 16.34
CA VAL A 125 1.82 -5.54 16.07
C VAL A 125 2.56 -5.62 14.75
N PHE A 126 2.03 -4.93 13.74
CA PHE A 126 2.59 -4.96 12.38
C PHE A 126 2.38 -3.64 11.64
N LYS A 127 3.12 -3.49 10.54
CA LYS A 127 2.89 -2.50 9.50
C LYS A 127 2.44 -3.21 8.23
N LEU A 128 1.64 -2.52 7.41
CA LEU A 128 1.26 -2.99 6.09
C LEU A 128 1.89 -2.10 5.04
N TYR A 129 2.60 -2.70 4.12
CA TYR A 129 3.19 -2.04 2.96
C TYR A 129 2.51 -2.55 1.69
N PHE A 130 2.32 -1.68 0.70
CA PHE A 130 1.84 -2.13 -0.61
C PHE A 130 2.95 -2.90 -1.33
N ALA A 131 2.56 -3.87 -2.15
CA ALA A 131 3.50 -4.62 -2.99
C ALA A 131 4.23 -3.71 -4.00
N ASP A 132 3.68 -2.52 -4.27
CA ASP A 132 4.23 -1.54 -5.20
C ASP A 132 3.95 -0.11 -4.73
N THR A 133 4.92 0.80 -4.90
CA THR A 133 4.79 2.21 -4.48
C THR A 133 3.76 2.97 -5.31
N GLY A 134 3.62 2.65 -6.60
CA GLY A 134 2.62 3.26 -7.48
C GLY A 134 1.20 2.95 -7.03
N LEU A 135 0.96 1.75 -6.48
CA LEU A 135 -0.32 1.39 -5.87
C LEU A 135 -0.59 2.22 -4.61
N LEU A 136 0.44 2.45 -3.77
CA LEU A 136 0.32 3.34 -2.63
C LEU A 136 -0.06 4.75 -3.06
N VAL A 137 0.61 5.30 -4.09
CA VAL A 137 0.31 6.64 -4.64
C VAL A 137 -1.12 6.72 -5.16
N SER A 138 -1.58 5.72 -5.90
CA SER A 138 -2.94 5.71 -6.46
C SER A 138 -4.04 5.54 -5.41
N MET A 139 -3.70 5.19 -4.17
CA MET A 139 -4.61 5.14 -3.03
C MET A 139 -4.68 6.45 -2.22
N LEU A 140 -3.84 7.43 -2.55
CA LEU A 140 -3.92 8.77 -1.99
C LEU A 140 -5.09 9.55 -2.62
N ASP A 141 -5.44 10.69 -2.03
CA ASP A 141 -6.41 11.60 -2.64
C ASP A 141 -5.87 12.22 -3.93
N GLU A 142 -6.79 12.68 -4.79
CA GLU A 142 -6.46 13.16 -6.14
C GLU A 142 -5.54 14.37 -6.12
N GLU A 143 -5.76 15.31 -5.20
CA GLU A 143 -4.94 16.51 -5.01
C GLU A 143 -3.49 16.13 -4.65
N SER A 144 -3.31 15.19 -3.73
CA SER A 144 -1.99 14.65 -3.37
C SER A 144 -1.29 13.98 -4.52
N GLN A 145 -2.02 13.20 -5.33
CA GLN A 145 -1.49 12.56 -6.53
C GLN A 145 -1.02 13.57 -7.56
N GLU A 146 -1.80 14.63 -7.81
CA GLU A 146 -1.46 15.70 -8.73
C GLU A 146 -0.22 16.47 -8.28
N ASP A 147 -0.14 16.85 -7.00
CA ASP A 147 1.04 17.54 -6.45
C ASP A 147 2.31 16.70 -6.57
N LEU A 148 2.23 15.41 -6.23
CA LEU A 148 3.36 14.51 -6.37
C LEU A 148 3.90 14.44 -7.80
N ARG A 149 3.02 14.44 -8.80
CA ARG A 149 3.41 14.37 -10.22
C ARG A 149 3.91 15.68 -10.78
N ALA A 150 3.19 16.77 -10.50
CA ALA A 150 3.52 18.09 -11.03
C ALA A 150 4.84 18.61 -10.46
N ASN A 151 5.04 18.44 -9.16
CA ASN A 151 6.15 19.04 -8.43
C ASN A 151 7.25 18.04 -8.07
N LYS A 152 7.00 16.73 -8.21
CA LYS A 152 7.88 15.66 -7.71
C LYS A 152 8.26 15.88 -6.24
N ASN A 153 7.37 16.55 -5.50
CA ASN A 153 7.55 16.84 -4.09
C ASN A 153 6.86 15.75 -3.27
N LEU A 154 7.63 14.82 -2.75
CA LEU A 154 7.09 13.75 -1.93
C LEU A 154 6.45 14.26 -0.61
N GLY A 155 6.79 15.48 -0.19
CA GLY A 155 6.19 16.14 0.96
C GLY A 155 6.04 15.26 2.19
N VAL A 156 4.84 15.26 2.75
CA VAL A 156 4.47 14.44 3.92
C VAL A 156 4.45 12.94 3.63
N TYR A 157 4.33 12.54 2.36
CA TYR A 157 4.29 11.13 1.93
C TYR A 157 5.68 10.52 1.75
N LYS A 158 6.76 11.33 1.77
CA LYS A 158 8.13 10.88 1.57
C LYS A 158 8.50 9.69 2.45
N GLY A 159 8.19 9.78 3.74
CA GLY A 159 8.47 8.70 4.69
C GLY A 159 7.69 7.41 4.37
N ALA A 160 6.41 7.54 3.97
CA ALA A 160 5.59 6.39 3.58
C ALA A 160 6.11 5.71 2.32
N LEU A 161 6.42 6.50 1.28
CA LEU A 161 6.93 5.99 0.01
C LEU A 161 8.29 5.31 0.17
N TYR A 162 9.21 5.92 0.92
CA TYR A 162 10.54 5.34 1.14
C TYR A 162 10.50 4.06 1.98
N GLU A 163 9.67 4.02 3.03
CA GLU A 163 9.49 2.78 3.78
C GLU A 163 8.78 1.69 2.96
N ASN A 164 7.91 2.07 2.03
CA ASN A 164 7.24 1.09 1.16
C ASN A 164 8.18 0.48 0.11
N MET A 165 9.30 1.14 -0.20
CA MET A 165 10.30 0.65 -1.17
C MET A 165 11.30 -0.34 -0.57
N VAL A 166 11.48 -0.34 0.75
CA VAL A 166 12.46 -1.17 1.47
C VAL A 166 11.87 -2.51 1.86
#